data_bddc30046be557ee128ce2d2189f9d38
#
_entry.id   bddc30046be557ee128ce2d2189f9d38
#
_cell.length_a   1.000
_cell.length_b   1.000
_cell.length_c   1.000
_cell.angle_alpha   90.00
_cell.angle_beta   90.00
_cell.angle_gamma   90.00
#
_symmetry.space_group_name_H-M   'P 1'
#
loop_
_entity.id
_entity.type
_entity.pdbx_description
1 polymer ?
#
loop_
_entity_poly.entity_id
_entity_poly.type
_entity_poly.pdbx_seq_one_letter_code
_entity_poly.pdbx_strand_id
1 'polypeptide(L)'
;MQSECEAVRVGEGIAGSGVFAKIAFPASAVIGQIKGDLFQNERQETEYTFQAAEGYQLEPIAPFRFLNHSCDHNCEFDWMTASDWKGDPESVDEKSCGGLYLSALRNISPGEELTIDYNWPAEFAIKCECGTKNCRGYVVSVDEIAKLKNLK
;
A
#
# COMPACT_ATOMS: atom_id res chain seq x y z
N MET A 1 -16.31 6.97 15.63
CA MET A 1 -15.37 5.93 15.95
C MET A 1 -14.23 5.87 14.97
N GLN A 2 -13.08 5.89 15.47
CA GLN A 2 -11.94 5.90 14.62
C GLN A 2 -11.56 4.52 14.26
N SER A 3 -11.21 4.31 13.03
CA SER A 3 -10.72 3.04 12.59
C SER A 3 -9.22 3.09 12.37
N GLU A 4 -8.59 4.15 12.85
CA GLU A 4 -7.20 4.30 12.56
C GLU A 4 -6.36 3.33 13.36
N CYS A 5 -5.29 2.95 12.77
CA CYS A 5 -4.29 2.11 13.39
C CYS A 5 -3.45 2.98 14.33
N GLU A 6 -3.41 2.65 15.60
CA GLU A 6 -2.67 3.45 16.57
C GLU A 6 -1.16 3.38 16.39
N ALA A 7 -0.70 2.45 15.56
CA ALA A 7 0.72 2.28 15.32
C ALA A 7 1.27 3.19 14.21
N VAL A 8 0.40 3.92 13.52
CA VAL A 8 0.80 4.79 12.42
C VAL A 8 0.14 6.15 12.55
N ARG A 9 0.70 7.14 11.85
CA ARG A 9 0.12 8.48 11.79
C ARG A 9 0.23 9.02 10.38
N VAL A 10 -0.64 9.95 10.04
CA VAL A 10 -0.55 10.68 8.78
C VAL A 10 0.29 11.93 9.02
N GLY A 11 1.17 12.23 8.08
CA GLY A 11 2.02 13.39 8.17
C GLY A 11 2.47 13.84 6.81
N GLU A 12 3.41 14.77 6.77
CA GLU A 12 3.94 15.29 5.52
C GLU A 12 5.03 14.34 5.01
N GLY A 13 4.80 13.73 3.86
CA GLY A 13 5.66 12.70 3.30
C GLY A 13 6.45 13.16 2.08
N ILE A 14 7.01 12.19 1.37
CA ILE A 14 7.87 12.46 0.21
C ILE A 14 7.09 13.08 -0.95
N ALA A 15 5.80 12.85 -1.02
CA ALA A 15 4.97 13.35 -2.12
C ALA A 15 3.62 13.82 -1.59
N GLY A 16 3.63 14.78 -0.67
CA GLY A 16 2.43 15.25 -0.02
C GLY A 16 2.17 14.49 1.26
N SER A 17 0.91 14.26 1.61
CA SER A 17 0.59 13.48 2.80
C SER A 17 1.14 12.08 2.70
N GLY A 18 1.62 11.56 3.81
CA GLY A 18 2.15 10.20 3.88
C GLY A 18 1.77 9.54 5.18
N VAL A 19 2.15 8.29 5.32
CA VAL A 19 1.86 7.49 6.51
C VAL A 19 3.19 7.13 7.17
N PHE A 20 3.27 7.33 8.48
CA PHE A 20 4.51 7.15 9.22
C PHE A 20 4.33 6.17 10.35
N ALA A 21 5.35 5.35 10.59
CA ALA A 21 5.36 4.43 11.72
C ALA A 21 5.47 5.21 13.03
N LYS A 22 4.63 4.86 14.00
CA LYS A 22 4.76 5.41 15.37
C LYS A 22 5.56 4.46 16.25
N ILE A 23 5.60 3.21 15.88
CA ILE A 23 6.34 2.17 16.62
C ILE A 23 7.22 1.42 15.63
N ALA A 24 8.13 0.61 16.16
CA ALA A 24 8.96 -0.24 15.31
C ALA A 24 8.15 -1.44 14.80
N PHE A 25 8.38 -1.84 13.58
CA PHE A 25 7.79 -3.04 13.00
C PHE A 25 8.90 -3.96 12.53
N PRO A 26 8.96 -5.20 13.01
CA PRO A 26 9.92 -6.15 12.46
C PRO A 26 9.51 -6.60 11.06
N ALA A 27 10.47 -7.08 10.30
CA ALA A 27 10.20 -7.62 8.97
C ALA A 27 9.09 -8.67 9.05
N SER A 28 8.20 -8.66 8.09
CA SER A 28 7.05 -9.57 7.97
C SER A 28 5.90 -9.28 8.93
N ALA A 29 6.01 -8.27 9.78
CA ALA A 29 4.92 -7.92 10.68
C ALA A 29 3.74 -7.34 9.90
N VAL A 30 2.53 -7.71 10.30
CA VAL A 30 1.32 -7.10 9.78
C VAL A 30 1.13 -5.76 10.48
N ILE A 31 1.08 -4.69 9.72
CA ILE A 31 0.96 -3.34 10.27
C ILE A 31 -0.49 -2.99 10.55
N GLY A 32 -1.38 -3.34 9.62
CA GLY A 32 -2.80 -3.08 9.82
C GLY A 32 -3.62 -3.43 8.60
N GLN A 33 -4.92 -3.35 8.75
CA GLN A 33 -5.86 -3.61 7.65
C GLN A 33 -6.09 -2.31 6.87
N ILE A 34 -6.01 -2.42 5.56
CA ILE A 34 -6.34 -1.32 4.67
C ILE A 34 -7.84 -1.38 4.43
N LYS A 35 -8.55 -0.47 5.05
CA LYS A 35 -10.02 -0.45 4.97
C LYS A 35 -10.48 0.55 3.93
N GLY A 36 -11.68 0.33 3.41
CA GLY A 36 -12.26 1.22 2.43
C GLY A 36 -13.45 0.60 1.76
N ASP A 37 -13.77 1.13 0.58
CA ASP A 37 -14.91 0.71 -0.20
C ASP A 37 -14.45 -0.32 -1.24
N LEU A 38 -14.97 -1.53 -1.12
CA LEU A 38 -14.63 -2.63 -2.04
C LEU A 38 -15.62 -2.64 -3.19
N PHE A 39 -15.13 -2.68 -4.42
CA PHE A 39 -15.99 -2.64 -5.59
C PHE A 39 -15.41 -3.49 -6.72
N GLN A 40 -16.26 -3.79 -7.70
CA GLN A 40 -15.84 -4.51 -8.88
C GLN A 40 -15.45 -3.51 -9.98
N ASN A 41 -14.89 -4.01 -11.06
CA ASN A 41 -14.21 -3.20 -12.09
C ASN A 41 -15.12 -2.27 -12.92
N GLU A 42 -16.37 -2.11 -12.56
CA GLU A 42 -17.29 -1.26 -13.31
C GLU A 42 -17.22 0.21 -12.93
N ARG A 43 -16.52 0.49 -11.85
CA ARG A 43 -16.43 1.83 -11.30
C ARG A 43 -15.09 2.45 -11.68
N GLN A 44 -15.08 3.74 -11.89
CA GLN A 44 -13.84 4.43 -12.22
C GLN A 44 -12.89 4.43 -11.05
N GLU A 45 -11.65 4.04 -11.31
CA GLU A 45 -10.60 4.03 -10.28
C GLU A 45 -10.04 5.43 -10.07
N THR A 46 -9.52 5.66 -8.88
CA THR A 46 -8.79 6.87 -8.57
C THR A 46 -7.31 6.52 -8.39
N GLU A 47 -6.49 7.55 -8.17
CA GLU A 47 -5.08 7.33 -7.90
C GLU A 47 -4.83 6.60 -6.58
N TYR A 48 -5.85 6.48 -5.73
CA TYR A 48 -5.73 5.80 -4.44
C TYR A 48 -6.19 4.35 -4.48
N THR A 49 -6.79 3.92 -5.57
CA THR A 49 -7.41 2.60 -5.66
C THR A 49 -6.37 1.49 -5.61
N PHE A 50 -6.62 0.47 -4.78
CA PHE A 50 -5.79 -0.73 -4.71
C PHE A 50 -6.47 -1.89 -5.40
N GLN A 51 -5.68 -2.74 -6.04
CA GLN A 51 -6.16 -4.03 -6.51
C GLN A 51 -6.21 -4.95 -5.30
N ALA A 52 -7.40 -5.27 -4.82
CA ALA A 52 -7.57 -6.00 -3.57
C ALA A 52 -7.54 -7.52 -3.78
N ALA A 53 -8.49 -8.04 -4.53
CA ALA A 53 -8.57 -9.46 -4.85
C ALA A 53 -8.94 -9.58 -6.32
N GLU A 54 -8.88 -10.78 -6.84
CA GLU A 54 -9.22 -10.99 -8.25
C GLU A 54 -10.61 -10.45 -8.54
N GLY A 55 -10.67 -9.52 -9.48
CA GLY A 55 -11.92 -8.89 -9.87
C GLY A 55 -12.44 -7.81 -8.94
N TYR A 56 -11.72 -7.52 -7.86
CA TYR A 56 -12.15 -6.50 -6.90
C TYR A 56 -11.07 -5.47 -6.67
N GLN A 57 -11.51 -4.25 -6.42
CA GLN A 57 -10.64 -3.14 -6.11
C GLN A 57 -11.12 -2.49 -4.82
N LEU A 58 -10.22 -1.79 -4.16
CA LEU A 58 -10.52 -1.14 -2.89
C LEU A 58 -10.13 0.33 -2.96
N GLU A 59 -11.10 1.19 -2.67
CA GLU A 59 -10.84 2.62 -2.51
C GLU A 59 -10.60 2.86 -1.02
N PRO A 60 -9.35 3.10 -0.62
CA PRO A 60 -9.02 3.11 0.82
C PRO A 60 -9.44 4.39 1.52
N ILE A 61 -9.64 4.27 2.84
CA ILE A 61 -9.83 5.42 3.71
C ILE A 61 -8.53 5.64 4.51
N ALA A 62 -8.46 6.76 5.21
CA ALA A 62 -7.30 7.05 6.07
C ALA A 62 -7.14 5.94 7.12
N PRO A 63 -5.93 5.67 7.59
CA PRO A 63 -4.70 6.37 7.23
C PRO A 63 -4.04 5.88 5.96
N PHE A 64 -4.31 4.64 5.54
CA PHE A 64 -3.56 4.01 4.46
C PHE A 64 -3.89 4.55 3.07
N ARG A 65 -4.94 5.36 2.97
CA ARG A 65 -5.21 6.11 1.75
C ARG A 65 -4.01 6.97 1.35
N PHE A 66 -3.21 7.39 2.31
CA PHE A 66 -2.11 8.32 2.09
C PHE A 66 -0.75 7.66 1.90
N LEU A 67 -0.72 6.33 1.75
CA LEU A 67 0.54 5.65 1.46
C LEU A 67 1.14 6.16 0.15
N ASN A 68 2.40 6.55 0.20
CA ASN A 68 3.10 7.01 -0.98
C ASN A 68 3.85 5.87 -1.66
N HIS A 69 4.17 6.07 -2.93
CA HIS A 69 4.97 5.14 -3.69
C HIS A 69 6.46 5.38 -3.44
N SER A 70 7.23 4.31 -3.37
CA SER A 70 8.69 4.38 -3.45
C SER A 70 9.16 3.18 -4.25
N CYS A 71 10.16 3.43 -5.10
CA CYS A 71 10.81 2.34 -5.82
C CYS A 71 11.60 1.43 -4.90
N ASP A 72 11.92 1.94 -3.69
CA ASP A 72 12.55 1.16 -2.63
C ASP A 72 11.59 1.11 -1.44
N HIS A 73 10.42 0.58 -1.69
CA HIS A 73 9.34 0.54 -0.72
C HIS A 73 9.65 -0.39 0.45
N ASN A 74 9.08 -0.09 1.61
CA ASN A 74 9.31 -0.89 2.82
C ASN A 74 8.10 -1.70 3.24
N CYS A 75 7.00 -1.60 2.50
CA CYS A 75 5.77 -2.33 2.81
C CYS A 75 5.20 -2.96 1.56
N GLU A 76 4.37 -3.96 1.79
CA GLU A 76 3.57 -4.57 0.73
C GLU A 76 2.17 -4.80 1.28
N PHE A 77 1.22 -5.05 0.40
CA PHE A 77 -0.14 -5.35 0.83
C PHE A 77 -0.62 -6.62 0.13
N ASP A 78 -1.46 -7.36 0.84
CA ASP A 78 -1.98 -8.62 0.33
C ASP A 78 -3.38 -8.85 0.85
N TRP A 79 -4.18 -9.53 0.05
CA TRP A 79 -5.49 -9.98 0.49
C TRP A 79 -5.30 -11.25 1.30
N MET A 80 -5.79 -11.23 2.55
CA MET A 80 -5.70 -12.39 3.42
C MET A 80 -7.09 -12.84 3.85
N THR A 81 -7.30 -14.13 3.82
CA THR A 81 -8.52 -14.73 4.35
C THR A 81 -8.24 -15.19 5.78
N ALA A 82 -9.28 -15.65 6.46
CA ALA A 82 -9.11 -16.15 7.83
C ALA A 82 -8.11 -17.31 7.87
N SER A 83 -8.07 -18.13 6.84
CA SER A 83 -7.14 -19.26 6.81
C SER A 83 -5.69 -18.84 6.58
N ASP A 84 -5.49 -17.65 6.02
CA ASP A 84 -4.13 -17.12 5.79
C ASP A 84 -3.60 -16.36 6.99
N TRP A 85 -4.48 -16.00 7.90
CA TRP A 85 -4.11 -15.14 9.02
C TRP A 85 -3.23 -15.89 10.02
N LYS A 86 -2.09 -15.32 10.31
CA LYS A 86 -1.13 -15.92 11.24
C LYS A 86 -0.99 -15.15 12.54
N GLY A 87 -1.79 -14.11 12.70
CA GLY A 87 -1.81 -13.33 13.93
C GLY A 87 -2.83 -13.89 14.92
N ASP A 88 -3.33 -12.99 15.77
CA ASP A 88 -4.34 -13.37 16.76
C ASP A 88 -5.64 -13.77 16.05
N PRO A 89 -6.09 -15.02 16.21
CA PRO A 89 -7.32 -15.46 15.56
C PRO A 89 -8.54 -14.63 15.93
N GLU A 90 -8.54 -14.03 17.10
CA GLU A 90 -9.67 -13.21 17.53
C GLU A 90 -9.72 -11.86 16.85
N SER A 91 -8.64 -11.46 16.20
CA SER A 91 -8.61 -10.18 15.48
C SER A 91 -9.19 -10.29 14.08
N VAL A 92 -9.53 -11.49 13.62
CA VAL A 92 -10.09 -11.72 12.30
C VAL A 92 -11.60 -11.64 12.38
N ASP A 93 -12.19 -10.82 11.52
CA ASP A 93 -13.63 -10.73 11.42
C ASP A 93 -14.14 -11.93 10.62
N GLU A 94 -14.79 -12.86 11.30
CA GLU A 94 -15.30 -14.07 10.66
C GLU A 94 -16.38 -13.80 9.63
N LYS A 95 -16.99 -12.64 9.69
CA LYS A 95 -18.05 -12.29 8.74
C LYS A 95 -17.51 -11.81 7.43
N SER A 96 -16.25 -11.42 7.38
CA SER A 96 -15.67 -10.96 6.13
C SER A 96 -15.01 -12.13 5.43
N CYS A 97 -15.00 -12.07 4.12
CA CYS A 97 -14.34 -13.10 3.32
C CYS A 97 -12.84 -12.85 3.24
N GLY A 98 -12.33 -11.97 4.08
CA GLY A 98 -10.93 -11.62 4.11
C GLY A 98 -10.75 -10.12 4.17
N GLY A 99 -9.53 -9.65 4.00
CA GLY A 99 -9.23 -8.23 4.01
C GLY A 99 -7.89 -7.95 3.39
N LEU A 100 -7.67 -6.69 3.05
CA LEU A 100 -6.41 -6.24 2.51
C LEU A 100 -5.55 -5.75 3.67
N TYR A 101 -4.35 -6.30 3.80
CA TYR A 101 -3.48 -6.00 4.94
C TYR A 101 -2.13 -5.48 4.46
N LEU A 102 -1.62 -4.51 5.19
CA LEU A 102 -0.29 -3.95 4.95
C LEU A 102 0.72 -4.66 5.87
N SER A 103 1.84 -5.07 5.30
CA SER A 103 2.89 -5.76 6.03
C SER A 103 4.24 -5.12 5.77
N ALA A 104 5.15 -5.26 6.74
CA ALA A 104 6.51 -4.74 6.60
C ALA A 104 7.37 -5.70 5.80
N LEU A 105 8.11 -5.18 4.81
CA LEU A 105 9.05 -5.99 4.03
C LEU A 105 10.40 -6.12 4.74
N ARG A 106 10.71 -5.19 5.61
CA ARG A 106 11.94 -5.18 6.40
C ARG A 106 11.66 -4.52 7.73
N ASN A 107 12.66 -4.47 8.60
CA ASN A 107 12.49 -3.77 9.87
C ASN A 107 12.26 -2.29 9.60
N ILE A 108 11.27 -1.72 10.27
CA ILE A 108 10.89 -0.33 10.13
C ILE A 108 11.03 0.33 11.50
N SER A 109 11.67 1.48 11.53
CA SER A 109 11.87 2.24 12.78
C SER A 109 10.76 3.25 12.98
N PRO A 110 10.48 3.63 14.23
CA PRO A 110 9.53 4.72 14.47
C PRO A 110 9.98 5.98 13.73
N GLY A 111 9.03 6.65 13.11
CA GLY A 111 9.30 7.86 12.34
C GLY A 111 9.56 7.63 10.86
N GLU A 112 9.78 6.39 10.43
CA GLU A 112 9.97 6.12 9.01
C GLU A 112 8.64 6.24 8.26
N GLU A 113 8.71 6.76 7.05
CA GLU A 113 7.53 6.78 6.18
C GLU A 113 7.30 5.39 5.63
N LEU A 114 6.04 4.94 5.68
CA LEU A 114 5.63 3.66 5.09
C LEU A 114 5.33 3.88 3.62
N THR A 115 5.92 3.06 2.77
CA THR A 115 5.77 3.19 1.32
C THR A 115 5.49 1.85 0.68
N ILE A 116 4.81 1.89 -0.45
CA ILE A 116 4.47 0.70 -1.22
C ILE A 116 4.89 0.93 -2.67
N ASP A 117 4.88 -0.13 -3.45
CA ASP A 117 5.04 -0.01 -4.89
C ASP A 117 3.63 0.04 -5.49
N TYR A 118 3.33 1.14 -6.17
CA TYR A 118 2.02 1.31 -6.77
C TYR A 118 1.77 0.35 -7.92
N ASN A 119 2.82 -0.15 -8.58
CA ASN A 119 2.71 -1.10 -9.69
C ASN A 119 1.81 -0.62 -10.82
N TRP A 120 1.85 0.67 -11.10
CA TRP A 120 1.00 1.23 -12.15
C TRP A 120 1.44 0.77 -13.53
N PRO A 121 0.49 0.59 -14.46
CA PRO A 121 0.84 0.31 -15.84
C PRO A 121 1.50 1.54 -16.49
N ALA A 122 2.25 1.30 -17.55
CA ALA A 122 3.00 2.36 -18.21
C ALA A 122 2.11 3.51 -18.68
N GLU A 123 0.87 3.19 -19.06
CA GLU A 123 -0.04 4.23 -19.56
C GLU A 123 -0.42 5.27 -18.50
N PHE A 124 -0.26 4.93 -17.22
CA PHE A 124 -0.57 5.84 -16.12
C PHE A 124 0.68 6.33 -15.41
N ALA A 125 1.86 6.00 -15.92
CA ALA A 125 3.10 6.34 -15.23
C ALA A 125 3.29 7.85 -15.13
N ILE A 126 3.75 8.28 -13.94
CA ILE A 126 4.13 9.66 -13.72
C ILE A 126 5.57 9.68 -13.24
N LYS A 127 6.21 10.85 -13.29
CA LYS A 127 7.57 10.97 -12.82
C LYS A 127 7.64 10.64 -11.34
N CYS A 128 8.63 9.82 -10.96
CA CYS A 128 8.82 9.43 -9.57
C CYS A 128 9.85 10.33 -8.90
N GLU A 129 9.53 10.76 -7.70
CA GLU A 129 10.41 11.61 -6.91
C GLU A 129 10.72 10.98 -5.56
N CYS A 130 10.76 9.64 -5.49
CA CYS A 130 10.99 8.96 -4.23
C CYS A 130 12.39 9.19 -3.66
N GLY A 131 13.34 9.61 -4.49
CA GLY A 131 14.67 9.98 -4.02
C GLY A 131 15.57 8.82 -3.62
N THR A 132 15.17 7.58 -3.90
CA THR A 132 15.97 6.42 -3.54
C THR A 132 17.00 6.11 -4.62
N LYS A 133 18.01 5.32 -4.24
CA LYS A 133 19.04 4.90 -5.20
C LYS A 133 18.46 4.02 -6.30
N ASN A 134 17.40 3.30 -5.98
CA ASN A 134 16.77 2.36 -6.90
C ASN A 134 15.62 2.98 -7.67
N CYS A 135 15.51 4.30 -7.66
CA CYS A 135 14.40 4.98 -8.32
C CYS A 135 14.37 4.65 -9.81
N ARG A 136 13.22 4.18 -10.27
CA ARG A 136 13.03 3.82 -11.67
C ARG A 136 12.79 5.02 -12.57
N GLY A 137 12.65 6.20 -11.96
CA GLY A 137 12.38 7.43 -12.69
C GLY A 137 10.89 7.68 -12.86
N TYR A 138 10.07 6.65 -12.80
CA TYR A 138 8.63 6.75 -12.97
C TYR A 138 7.91 5.84 -11.99
N VAL A 139 6.70 6.24 -11.62
CA VAL A 139 5.81 5.38 -10.83
C VAL A 139 5.19 4.40 -11.81
N VAL A 140 5.80 3.24 -11.91
CA VAL A 140 5.42 2.23 -12.90
C VAL A 140 5.92 0.87 -12.43
N SER A 141 5.18 -0.19 -12.78
CA SER A 141 5.61 -1.53 -12.40
C SER A 141 6.91 -1.90 -13.10
N VAL A 142 7.69 -2.76 -12.46
CA VAL A 142 8.96 -3.21 -13.01
C VAL A 142 8.76 -3.85 -14.38
N ASP A 143 7.67 -4.59 -14.54
CA ASP A 143 7.37 -5.29 -15.79
C ASP A 143 7.06 -4.36 -16.96
N GLU A 144 6.65 -3.14 -16.66
CA GLU A 144 6.20 -2.20 -17.69
C GLU A 144 7.22 -1.11 -18.00
N ILE A 145 8.31 -1.07 -17.23
CA ILE A 145 9.25 0.04 -17.35
C ILE A 145 9.88 0.12 -18.75
N ALA A 146 10.06 -1.01 -19.40
CA ALA A 146 10.64 -1.03 -20.76
C ALA A 146 9.76 -0.30 -21.77
N LYS A 147 8.46 -0.26 -21.53
CA LYS A 147 7.54 0.44 -22.44
C LYS A 147 7.78 1.93 -22.43
N LEU A 148 8.19 2.48 -21.29
CA LEU A 148 8.48 3.91 -21.19
C LEU A 148 9.74 4.29 -21.95
N LYS A 149 10.71 3.39 -21.99
CA LYS A 149 11.95 3.65 -22.71
C LYS A 149 11.75 3.72 -24.21
N ASN A 150 10.70 3.10 -24.69
CA ASN A 150 10.39 3.08 -26.12
C ASN A 150 9.50 4.24 -26.56
N LEU A 151 9.09 5.09 -25.62
CA LEU A 151 8.22 6.21 -25.91
C LEU A 151 8.95 7.52 -26.21
N LYS A 152 10.25 7.49 -26.25
CA LYS A 152 11.03 8.70 -26.51
C LYS A 152 11.14 9.02 -27.99
#